data_2d4a0cf3e62c3fc9ed1ef7aab1d0489c
#
_entry.id   2d4a0cf3e62c3fc9ed1ef7aab1d0489c
#
_cell.length_a   1.000
_cell.length_b   1.000
_cell.length_c   1.000
_cell.angle_alpha   90.00
_cell.angle_beta   90.00
_cell.angle_gamma   90.00
#
_symmetry.space_group_name_H-M   'P 1'
#
loop_
_entity.id
_entity.type
_entity.pdbx_description
1 polymer ?
#
loop_
_entity_poly.entity_id
_entity_poly.type
_entity_poly.pdbx_seq_one_letter_code
_entity_poly.pdbx_strand_id
1 'polypeptide(L)'
;MAAAGADPRSAIAPITCDTTGTREKALASLLEQIMDSYSVSDDEKPLADAVEAFLRSKPHLTVHRHGDTVVASTSLGRPRRVVLAGHLDTVPVIDNFPPRWLAPGDPLIREDVAAAHPGERVMWGRGATDMKASDAVFLYLAATLVDPQYDLTYVFYDHEEVAAEKNGLRKVAEAHPDWLTGDFAIIGEPTDCGIEGGCNGTMRFDVVTHGVAAHSARAWMGENAIHKAADVLNRLNSYEPRTITVDGLDYREG
;
A
#
# COMPACT_ATOMS: atom_id res chain seq x y z
N MET A 1 -27.88 18.56 -13.79
CA MET A 1 -28.29 17.44 -12.92
C MET A 1 -27.18 16.40 -13.05
N ALA A 2 -26.27 16.34 -12.10
CA ALA A 2 -25.28 15.28 -12.05
C ALA A 2 -26.04 13.97 -11.77
N ALA A 3 -25.78 12.93 -12.56
CA ALA A 3 -26.28 11.59 -12.27
C ALA A 3 -25.83 11.23 -10.85
N ALA A 4 -26.76 10.75 -10.01
CA ALA A 4 -26.43 10.17 -8.73
C ALA A 4 -25.48 9.01 -9.01
N GLY A 5 -24.19 9.21 -8.75
CA GLY A 5 -23.18 8.18 -8.90
C GLY A 5 -23.52 7.00 -8.00
N ALA A 6 -23.27 5.79 -8.48
CA ALA A 6 -23.34 4.60 -7.64
C ALA A 6 -22.47 4.82 -6.39
N ASP A 7 -22.87 4.25 -5.25
CA ASP A 7 -22.06 4.28 -4.04
C ASP A 7 -20.68 3.64 -4.38
N PRO A 8 -19.56 4.36 -4.23
CA PRO A 8 -18.25 3.83 -4.55
C PRO A 8 -17.85 2.59 -3.70
N ARG A 9 -18.60 2.33 -2.62
CA ARG A 9 -18.46 1.15 -1.74
C ARG A 9 -19.26 -0.07 -2.22
N SER A 10 -19.98 0.05 -3.35
CA SER A 10 -20.74 -1.07 -3.90
C SER A 10 -19.81 -2.17 -4.41
N ALA A 11 -20.36 -3.39 -4.58
CA ALA A 11 -19.62 -4.49 -5.16
C ALA A 11 -19.06 -4.09 -6.54
N ILE A 12 -17.79 -4.38 -6.78
CA ILE A 12 -17.13 -4.10 -8.04
C ILE A 12 -17.38 -5.20 -9.08
N ALA A 13 -17.16 -4.87 -10.34
CA ALA A 13 -17.22 -5.86 -11.40
C ALA A 13 -16.16 -6.97 -11.19
N PRO A 14 -16.43 -8.21 -11.63
CA PRO A 14 -15.46 -9.29 -11.55
C PRO A 14 -14.13 -8.91 -12.23
N ILE A 15 -13.01 -9.08 -11.53
CA ILE A 15 -11.68 -8.86 -12.08
C ILE A 15 -11.41 -9.89 -13.18
N THR A 16 -10.89 -9.42 -14.31
CA THR A 16 -10.52 -10.24 -15.47
C THR A 16 -9.09 -9.94 -15.89
N CYS A 17 -8.38 -10.94 -16.39
CA CYS A 17 -7.04 -10.79 -16.95
C CYS A 17 -7.04 -11.38 -18.37
N ASP A 18 -7.03 -10.50 -19.36
CA ASP A 18 -6.87 -10.92 -20.78
C ASP A 18 -5.38 -11.07 -21.10
N THR A 19 -4.95 -12.29 -21.27
CA THR A 19 -3.57 -12.65 -21.63
C THR A 19 -3.37 -12.87 -23.14
N THR A 20 -4.37 -12.60 -23.98
CA THR A 20 -4.28 -12.75 -25.45
C THR A 20 -3.56 -11.58 -26.11
N GLY A 21 -3.49 -10.42 -25.44
CA GLY A 21 -2.79 -9.23 -25.87
C GLY A 21 -1.34 -9.15 -25.34
N THR A 22 -0.78 -7.92 -25.29
CA THR A 22 0.53 -7.72 -24.69
C THR A 22 0.41 -7.67 -23.16
N ARG A 23 1.52 -8.00 -22.49
CA ARG A 23 1.61 -7.94 -21.02
C ARG A 23 1.25 -6.56 -20.48
N GLU A 24 1.72 -5.50 -21.13
CA GLU A 24 1.46 -4.12 -20.75
C GLU A 24 -0.05 -3.79 -20.77
N LYS A 25 -0.77 -4.29 -21.78
CA LYS A 25 -2.24 -4.10 -21.85
C LYS A 25 -2.95 -4.87 -20.75
N ALA A 26 -2.53 -6.09 -20.46
CA ALA A 26 -3.10 -6.89 -19.39
C ALA A 26 -2.89 -6.23 -18.01
N LEU A 27 -1.66 -5.74 -17.75
CA LEU A 27 -1.33 -5.02 -16.52
C LEU A 27 -2.11 -3.71 -16.38
N ALA A 28 -2.18 -2.90 -17.46
CA ALA A 28 -2.95 -1.66 -17.45
C ALA A 28 -4.44 -1.92 -17.16
N SER A 29 -5.01 -2.97 -17.77
CA SER A 29 -6.41 -3.35 -17.54
C SER A 29 -6.65 -3.85 -16.12
N LEU A 30 -5.76 -4.66 -15.55
CA LEU A 30 -5.85 -5.07 -14.15
C LEU A 30 -5.78 -3.87 -13.21
N LEU A 31 -4.84 -2.96 -13.44
CA LEU A 31 -4.71 -1.74 -12.66
C LEU A 31 -5.98 -0.89 -12.71
N GLU A 32 -6.55 -0.65 -13.90
CA GLU A 32 -7.83 0.06 -14.05
C GLU A 32 -8.93 -0.57 -13.20
N GLN A 33 -9.11 -1.90 -13.28
CA GLN A 33 -10.17 -2.61 -12.57
C GLN A 33 -10.04 -2.48 -11.05
N ILE A 34 -8.83 -2.62 -10.48
CA ILE A 34 -8.63 -2.52 -9.03
C ILE A 34 -8.58 -1.09 -8.55
N MET A 35 -8.16 -0.14 -9.39
CA MET A 35 -8.19 1.29 -9.09
C MET A 35 -9.62 1.85 -9.03
N ASP A 36 -10.53 1.37 -9.86
CA ASP A 36 -11.95 1.76 -9.84
C ASP A 36 -12.66 1.33 -8.54
N SER A 37 -12.07 0.43 -7.78
CA SER A 37 -12.58 0.03 -6.47
C SER A 37 -12.18 1.03 -5.39
N TYR A 38 -13.17 1.59 -4.70
CA TYR A 38 -12.95 2.35 -3.47
C TYR A 38 -12.53 1.36 -2.36
N SER A 39 -11.37 1.58 -1.79
CA SER A 39 -10.82 0.71 -0.74
C SER A 39 -9.99 1.50 0.29
N VAL A 40 -10.51 2.63 0.74
CA VAL A 40 -9.95 3.30 1.92
C VAL A 40 -10.04 2.34 3.11
N SER A 41 -9.04 2.36 4.00
CA SER A 41 -9.01 1.49 5.19
C SER A 41 -10.36 1.43 5.91
N ASP A 42 -10.81 0.24 6.28
CA ASP A 42 -12.15 -0.15 6.73
C ASP A 42 -13.21 -0.35 5.59
N ASP A 43 -12.90 -0.04 4.32
CA ASP A 43 -13.82 -0.20 3.17
C ASP A 43 -13.24 -1.20 2.10
N GLU A 44 -12.27 -2.05 2.43
CA GLU A 44 -11.55 -2.94 1.50
C GLU A 44 -12.38 -4.13 1.01
N LYS A 45 -13.42 -4.49 1.74
CA LYS A 45 -14.18 -5.73 1.51
C LYS A 45 -14.60 -5.95 0.04
N PRO A 46 -15.14 -4.97 -0.70
CA PRO A 46 -15.54 -5.19 -2.10
C PRO A 46 -14.36 -5.57 -2.99
N LEU A 47 -13.18 -4.94 -2.78
CA LEU A 47 -11.97 -5.25 -3.53
C LEU A 47 -11.43 -6.64 -3.15
N ALA A 48 -11.40 -6.96 -1.86
CA ALA A 48 -10.99 -8.25 -1.35
C ALA A 48 -11.87 -9.40 -1.88
N ASP A 49 -13.19 -9.20 -1.94
CA ASP A 49 -14.14 -10.16 -2.52
C ASP A 49 -13.84 -10.42 -4.01
N ALA A 50 -13.55 -9.38 -4.78
CA ALA A 50 -13.24 -9.50 -6.19
C ALA A 50 -11.87 -10.16 -6.43
N VAL A 51 -10.86 -9.83 -5.64
CA VAL A 51 -9.54 -10.46 -5.65
C VAL A 51 -9.66 -11.94 -5.30
N GLU A 52 -10.41 -12.28 -4.26
CA GLU A 52 -10.65 -13.68 -3.90
C GLU A 52 -11.32 -14.45 -5.03
N ALA A 53 -12.39 -13.91 -5.62
CA ALA A 53 -13.10 -14.53 -6.72
C ALA A 53 -12.19 -14.74 -7.94
N PHE A 54 -11.35 -13.74 -8.26
CA PHE A 54 -10.36 -13.84 -9.33
C PHE A 54 -9.34 -14.95 -9.08
N LEU A 55 -8.76 -15.02 -7.88
CA LEU A 55 -7.75 -16.02 -7.54
C LEU A 55 -8.36 -17.43 -7.48
N ARG A 56 -9.58 -17.59 -6.94
CA ARG A 56 -10.30 -18.89 -6.93
C ARG A 56 -10.64 -19.39 -8.34
N SER A 57 -10.70 -18.51 -9.33
CA SER A 57 -10.86 -18.90 -10.74
C SER A 57 -9.61 -19.55 -11.34
N LYS A 58 -8.47 -19.55 -10.65
CA LYS A 58 -7.20 -20.12 -11.12
C LYS A 58 -7.00 -21.52 -10.53
N PRO A 59 -7.11 -22.60 -11.35
CA PRO A 59 -7.12 -23.97 -10.83
C PRO A 59 -5.81 -24.43 -10.20
N HIS A 60 -4.70 -23.73 -10.45
CA HIS A 60 -3.37 -24.01 -9.90
C HIS A 60 -3.12 -23.34 -8.54
N LEU A 61 -4.08 -22.56 -8.02
CA LEU A 61 -3.96 -21.87 -6.75
C LEU A 61 -4.86 -22.47 -5.68
N THR A 62 -4.34 -22.58 -4.47
CA THR A 62 -5.13 -22.79 -3.25
C THR A 62 -5.35 -21.43 -2.61
N VAL A 63 -6.61 -21.06 -2.34
CA VAL A 63 -6.99 -19.73 -1.86
C VAL A 63 -7.62 -19.80 -0.48
N HIS A 64 -7.08 -19.00 0.42
CA HIS A 64 -7.56 -18.81 1.79
C HIS A 64 -7.99 -17.36 2.00
N ARG A 65 -8.85 -17.13 2.99
CA ARG A 65 -9.31 -15.82 3.40
C ARG A 65 -9.33 -15.68 4.91
N HIS A 66 -8.85 -14.56 5.44
CA HIS A 66 -8.98 -14.19 6.84
C HIS A 66 -9.33 -12.70 6.94
N GLY A 67 -10.55 -12.38 7.38
CA GLY A 67 -11.07 -11.01 7.28
C GLY A 67 -11.14 -10.56 5.82
N ASP A 68 -10.50 -9.44 5.50
CA ASP A 68 -10.37 -8.94 4.14
C ASP A 68 -8.99 -9.21 3.53
N THR A 69 -8.15 -9.96 4.21
CA THR A 69 -6.89 -10.48 3.66
C THR A 69 -7.12 -11.77 2.88
N VAL A 70 -6.61 -11.82 1.64
CA VAL A 70 -6.67 -12.98 0.74
C VAL A 70 -5.27 -13.52 0.52
N VAL A 71 -5.10 -14.83 0.72
CA VAL A 71 -3.82 -15.53 0.48
C VAL A 71 -4.04 -16.62 -0.55
N ALA A 72 -3.21 -16.62 -1.60
CA ALA A 72 -3.26 -17.65 -2.64
C ALA A 72 -1.88 -18.28 -2.86
N SER A 73 -1.80 -19.59 -2.97
CA SER A 73 -0.52 -20.28 -3.09
C SER A 73 -0.53 -21.37 -4.15
N THR A 74 0.62 -21.57 -4.80
CA THR A 74 0.91 -22.78 -5.59
C THR A 74 1.34 -23.90 -4.65
N SER A 75 1.18 -25.16 -5.11
CA SER A 75 1.60 -26.37 -4.38
C SER A 75 2.26 -27.34 -5.34
N LEU A 76 3.35 -26.91 -5.98
CA LEU A 76 4.08 -27.69 -6.98
C LEU A 76 5.17 -28.59 -6.35
N GLY A 77 5.41 -28.45 -5.04
CA GLY A 77 6.46 -29.18 -4.33
C GLY A 77 7.86 -28.69 -4.65
N ARG A 78 8.01 -27.42 -4.98
CA ARG A 78 9.31 -26.80 -5.22
C ARG A 78 10.14 -26.69 -3.94
N PRO A 79 11.48 -26.76 -4.02
CA PRO A 79 12.34 -26.75 -2.83
C PRO A 79 12.35 -25.41 -2.10
N ARG A 80 11.88 -24.34 -2.73
CA ARG A 80 11.80 -23.00 -2.16
C ARG A 80 10.48 -22.34 -2.50
N ARG A 81 10.08 -21.37 -1.65
CA ARG A 81 8.85 -20.58 -1.79
C ARG A 81 9.17 -19.09 -1.68
N VAL A 82 8.58 -18.31 -2.58
CA VAL A 82 8.62 -16.83 -2.53
C VAL A 82 7.24 -16.31 -2.17
N VAL A 83 7.19 -15.39 -1.21
CA VAL A 83 5.98 -14.67 -0.82
C VAL A 83 5.97 -13.31 -1.52
N LEU A 84 4.86 -12.97 -2.18
CA LEU A 84 4.60 -11.68 -2.80
C LEU A 84 3.44 -11.04 -2.06
N ALA A 85 3.66 -9.91 -1.39
CA ALA A 85 2.64 -9.29 -0.57
C ALA A 85 2.40 -7.83 -0.95
N GLY A 86 1.12 -7.45 -1.01
CA GLY A 86 0.65 -6.09 -1.24
C GLY A 86 -0.63 -5.81 -0.47
N HIS A 87 -0.88 -4.53 -0.15
CA HIS A 87 -2.07 -4.13 0.58
C HIS A 87 -3.16 -3.58 -0.34
N LEU A 88 -4.41 -3.88 0.04
CA LEU A 88 -5.60 -3.51 -0.72
C LEU A 88 -6.13 -2.14 -0.35
N ASP A 89 -5.85 -1.69 0.87
CA ASP A 89 -6.36 -0.42 1.38
C ASP A 89 -5.55 0.77 0.88
N THR A 90 -6.11 1.93 1.08
CA THR A 90 -5.48 3.21 0.82
C THR A 90 -5.81 4.20 1.93
N VAL A 91 -4.98 5.22 2.10
CA VAL A 91 -5.35 6.41 2.88
C VAL A 91 -6.57 7.11 2.25
N PRO A 92 -7.26 8.00 2.99
CA PRO A 92 -8.43 8.72 2.47
C PRO A 92 -8.18 9.42 1.14
N VAL A 93 -9.20 9.42 0.27
CA VAL A 93 -9.17 10.14 -1.01
C VAL A 93 -9.23 11.65 -0.79
N ILE A 94 -8.46 12.41 -1.57
CA ILE A 94 -8.44 13.88 -1.58
C ILE A 94 -8.48 14.33 -3.03
N ASP A 95 -9.66 14.51 -3.60
CA ASP A 95 -9.90 14.93 -4.98
C ASP A 95 -9.20 14.07 -6.06
N ASN A 96 -8.78 12.86 -5.70
CA ASN A 96 -8.03 11.92 -6.53
C ASN A 96 -8.74 10.56 -6.71
N PHE A 97 -10.06 10.60 -6.70
CA PHE A 97 -10.96 9.50 -7.04
C PHE A 97 -12.20 10.06 -7.78
N PRO A 98 -12.71 9.42 -8.84
CA PRO A 98 -12.24 8.17 -9.44
C PRO A 98 -10.89 8.31 -10.17
N PRO A 99 -10.17 7.19 -10.37
CA PRO A 99 -8.89 7.19 -11.09
C PRO A 99 -9.10 7.50 -12.57
N ARG A 100 -8.02 7.95 -13.24
CA ARG A 100 -8.05 8.19 -14.69
C ARG A 100 -6.65 8.13 -15.31
N TRP A 101 -6.59 7.77 -16.58
CA TRP A 101 -5.38 7.93 -17.37
C TRP A 101 -5.22 9.38 -17.81
N LEU A 102 -4.09 9.97 -17.45
CA LEU A 102 -3.67 11.29 -17.91
C LEU A 102 -2.93 11.14 -19.23
N ALA A 103 -3.28 11.97 -20.21
CA ALA A 103 -2.55 12.05 -21.47
C ALA A 103 -1.17 12.72 -21.29
N PRO A 104 -0.19 12.44 -22.16
CA PRO A 104 1.08 13.16 -22.15
C PRO A 104 0.88 14.68 -22.19
N GLY A 105 1.55 15.39 -21.28
CA GLY A 105 1.43 16.84 -21.14
C GLY A 105 0.28 17.33 -20.26
N ASP A 106 -0.48 16.43 -19.64
CA ASP A 106 -1.48 16.81 -18.63
C ASP A 106 -0.77 17.51 -17.44
N PRO A 107 -1.28 18.67 -16.98
CA PRO A 107 -0.65 19.45 -15.91
C PRO A 107 -0.63 18.77 -14.55
N LEU A 108 -1.37 17.69 -14.35
CA LEU A 108 -1.31 16.89 -13.14
C LEU A 108 -0.13 15.90 -13.13
N ILE A 109 0.51 15.68 -14.27
CA ILE A 109 1.72 14.83 -14.32
C ILE A 109 2.89 15.67 -13.80
N ARG A 110 3.55 15.19 -12.76
CA ARG A 110 4.75 15.83 -12.22
C ARG A 110 5.85 15.90 -13.28
N GLU A 111 6.65 16.97 -13.25
CA GLU A 111 7.71 17.21 -14.24
C GLU A 111 8.75 16.08 -14.30
N ASP A 112 9.11 15.51 -13.14
CA ASP A 112 10.05 14.39 -13.05
C ASP A 112 9.50 13.12 -13.69
N VAL A 113 8.21 12.82 -13.49
CA VAL A 113 7.51 11.68 -14.13
C VAL A 113 7.42 11.90 -15.65
N ALA A 114 7.04 13.10 -16.09
CA ALA A 114 6.97 13.43 -17.52
C ALA A 114 8.34 13.34 -18.21
N ALA A 115 9.41 13.71 -17.50
CA ALA A 115 10.79 13.62 -18.00
C ALA A 115 11.28 12.16 -18.08
N ALA A 116 10.93 11.32 -17.09
CA ALA A 116 11.29 9.91 -17.08
C ALA A 116 10.52 9.08 -18.11
N HIS A 117 9.26 9.47 -18.43
CA HIS A 117 8.34 8.73 -19.30
C HIS A 117 7.77 9.65 -20.41
N PRO A 118 8.60 10.14 -21.33
CA PRO A 118 8.18 11.11 -22.34
C PRO A 118 7.19 10.47 -23.33
N GLY A 119 6.04 11.10 -23.49
CA GLY A 119 5.00 10.65 -24.42
C GLY A 119 4.15 9.48 -23.92
N GLU A 120 4.33 9.03 -22.69
CA GLU A 120 3.52 8.00 -22.06
C GLU A 120 2.31 8.61 -21.33
N ARG A 121 1.24 7.83 -21.21
CA ARG A 121 0.11 8.16 -20.35
C ARG A 121 0.37 7.67 -18.93
N VAL A 122 -0.14 8.36 -17.94
CA VAL A 122 0.07 8.07 -16.52
C VAL A 122 -1.25 7.76 -15.84
N MET A 123 -1.33 6.66 -15.09
CA MET A 123 -2.48 6.41 -14.21
C MET A 123 -2.41 7.37 -13.02
N TRP A 124 -3.47 8.13 -12.84
CA TRP A 124 -3.64 9.07 -11.74
C TRP A 124 -4.82 8.67 -10.87
N GLY A 125 -4.59 8.66 -9.56
CA GLY A 125 -5.63 8.34 -8.59
C GLY A 125 -5.05 7.81 -7.28
N ARG A 126 -5.87 7.77 -6.24
CA ARG A 126 -5.51 7.21 -4.94
C ARG A 126 -5.19 5.72 -5.08
N GLY A 127 -4.02 5.29 -4.56
CA GLY A 127 -3.55 3.91 -4.65
C GLY A 127 -2.78 3.58 -5.94
N ALA A 128 -2.64 4.51 -6.91
CA ALA A 128 -1.93 4.22 -8.16
C ALA A 128 -0.46 3.85 -7.93
N THR A 129 0.21 4.51 -6.99
CA THR A 129 1.59 4.23 -6.60
C THR A 129 1.63 3.31 -5.39
N ASP A 130 0.80 3.59 -4.39
CA ASP A 130 0.76 2.94 -3.10
C ASP A 130 -0.62 2.27 -2.91
N MET A 131 -0.75 0.91 -3.11
CA MET A 131 0.25 0.15 -3.88
C MET A 131 -0.43 -0.75 -4.92
N LYS A 132 -1.63 -0.34 -5.41
CA LYS A 132 -2.43 -1.12 -6.37
C LYS A 132 -1.70 -1.45 -7.69
N ALA A 133 -0.68 -0.65 -8.07
CA ALA A 133 0.14 -1.01 -9.24
C ALA A 133 0.89 -2.34 -9.02
N SER A 134 1.45 -2.55 -7.83
CA SER A 134 2.09 -3.81 -7.48
C SER A 134 1.09 -4.95 -7.33
N ASP A 135 -0.10 -4.67 -6.77
CA ASP A 135 -1.19 -5.65 -6.71
C ASP A 135 -1.62 -6.11 -8.11
N ALA A 136 -1.71 -5.20 -9.08
CA ALA A 136 -1.99 -5.56 -10.46
C ALA A 136 -0.91 -6.50 -11.05
N VAL A 137 0.36 -6.26 -10.74
CA VAL A 137 1.46 -7.15 -11.13
C VAL A 137 1.29 -8.52 -10.46
N PHE A 138 1.00 -8.58 -9.17
CA PHE A 138 0.82 -9.84 -8.45
C PHE A 138 -0.39 -10.62 -8.95
N LEU A 139 -1.49 -9.97 -9.26
CA LEU A 139 -2.66 -10.60 -9.89
C LEU A 139 -2.32 -11.14 -11.30
N TYR A 140 -1.54 -10.39 -12.09
CA TYR A 140 -1.07 -10.86 -13.39
C TYR A 140 -0.19 -12.10 -13.25
N LEU A 141 0.78 -12.10 -12.34
CA LEU A 141 1.63 -13.25 -12.07
C LEU A 141 0.81 -14.44 -11.57
N ALA A 142 -0.14 -14.23 -10.67
CA ALA A 142 -1.06 -15.26 -10.19
C ALA A 142 -1.91 -15.88 -11.32
N ALA A 143 -2.24 -15.10 -12.35
CA ALA A 143 -3.00 -15.59 -13.50
C ALA A 143 -2.12 -16.36 -14.51
N THR A 144 -0.84 -16.04 -14.63
CA THR A 144 0.02 -16.47 -15.76
C THR A 144 1.12 -17.45 -15.38
N LEU A 145 1.62 -17.41 -14.14
CA LEU A 145 2.67 -18.29 -13.67
C LEU A 145 2.10 -19.60 -13.11
N VAL A 146 1.72 -20.49 -14.03
CA VAL A 146 1.15 -21.81 -13.66
C VAL A 146 2.20 -22.84 -13.25
N ASP A 147 3.43 -22.71 -13.73
CA ASP A 147 4.56 -23.62 -13.46
C ASP A 147 5.86 -22.83 -13.15
N PRO A 148 5.90 -22.02 -12.08
CA PRO A 148 7.08 -21.24 -11.71
C PRO A 148 8.21 -22.12 -11.16
N GLN A 149 9.45 -21.58 -11.18
CA GLN A 149 10.63 -22.25 -10.65
C GLN A 149 10.58 -22.48 -9.13
N TYR A 150 9.91 -21.57 -8.39
CA TYR A 150 9.67 -21.64 -6.95
C TYR A 150 8.18 -21.76 -6.70
N ASP A 151 7.77 -22.38 -5.59
CA ASP A 151 6.39 -22.21 -5.14
C ASP A 151 6.15 -20.75 -4.77
N LEU A 152 4.96 -20.25 -5.07
CA LEU A 152 4.60 -18.85 -4.85
C LEU A 152 3.45 -18.75 -3.83
N THR A 153 3.51 -17.73 -3.00
CA THR A 153 2.40 -17.28 -2.16
C THR A 153 2.12 -15.82 -2.48
N TYR A 154 0.90 -15.51 -2.87
CA TYR A 154 0.39 -14.16 -3.09
C TYR A 154 -0.45 -13.76 -1.89
N VAL A 155 -0.16 -12.60 -1.31
CA VAL A 155 -0.87 -12.05 -0.15
C VAL A 155 -1.39 -10.67 -0.51
N PHE A 156 -2.70 -10.50 -0.44
CA PHE A 156 -3.40 -9.23 -0.60
C PHE A 156 -4.05 -8.91 0.73
N TYR A 157 -3.46 -7.99 1.49
CA TYR A 157 -3.87 -7.76 2.88
C TYR A 157 -4.55 -6.40 3.07
N ASP A 158 -5.34 -6.31 4.12
CA ASP A 158 -6.11 -5.14 4.51
C ASP A 158 -5.41 -4.35 5.61
N HIS A 159 -5.81 -3.06 5.78
CA HIS A 159 -5.44 -2.22 6.91
C HIS A 159 -3.92 -1.99 7.09
N GLU A 160 -3.17 -1.78 6.00
CA GLU A 160 -1.77 -1.36 6.08
C GLU A 160 -1.65 0.07 6.61
N GLU A 161 -2.47 0.98 6.08
CA GLU A 161 -2.41 2.44 6.21
C GLU A 161 -2.94 2.98 7.54
N VAL A 162 -3.23 2.09 8.49
CA VAL A 162 -3.82 2.43 9.80
C VAL A 162 -3.05 1.76 10.94
N ALA A 163 -3.63 1.79 12.16
CA ALA A 163 -2.98 1.24 13.34
C ALA A 163 -2.63 -0.25 13.18
N ALA A 164 -1.42 -0.63 13.60
CA ALA A 164 -0.86 -1.98 13.43
C ALA A 164 -1.74 -3.11 14.01
N GLU A 165 -2.60 -2.81 14.98
CA GLU A 165 -3.55 -3.76 15.56
C GLU A 165 -4.64 -4.17 14.56
N LYS A 166 -4.89 -3.34 13.56
CA LYS A 166 -5.86 -3.61 12.49
C LYS A 166 -5.24 -4.40 11.33
N ASN A 167 -3.92 -4.32 11.13
CA ASN A 167 -3.20 -4.85 9.97
C ASN A 167 -3.51 -6.32 9.70
N GLY A 168 -4.01 -6.61 8.50
CA GLY A 168 -4.47 -7.94 8.11
C GLY A 168 -3.33 -8.95 7.97
N LEU A 169 -2.16 -8.53 7.47
CA LEU A 169 -0.99 -9.39 7.37
C LEU A 169 -0.53 -9.87 8.76
N ARG A 170 -0.52 -8.97 9.74
CA ARG A 170 -0.23 -9.32 11.14
C ARG A 170 -1.24 -10.33 11.69
N LYS A 171 -2.55 -10.10 11.47
CA LYS A 171 -3.59 -11.03 11.93
C LYS A 171 -3.45 -12.42 11.30
N VAL A 172 -3.11 -12.49 10.01
CA VAL A 172 -2.83 -13.77 9.34
C VAL A 172 -1.58 -14.42 9.92
N ALA A 173 -0.50 -13.65 10.18
CA ALA A 173 0.72 -14.18 10.80
C ALA A 173 0.47 -14.77 12.20
N GLU A 174 -0.44 -14.18 12.97
CA GLU A 174 -0.82 -14.66 14.30
C GLU A 174 -1.76 -15.89 14.23
N ALA A 175 -2.73 -15.91 13.31
CA ALA A 175 -3.76 -16.96 13.23
C ALA A 175 -3.37 -18.15 12.34
N HIS A 176 -2.63 -17.90 11.26
CA HIS A 176 -2.31 -18.86 10.20
C HIS A 176 -0.86 -18.67 9.70
N PRO A 177 0.15 -18.79 10.56
CA PRO A 177 1.55 -18.55 10.19
C PRO A 177 2.04 -19.44 9.05
N ASP A 178 1.46 -20.62 8.89
CA ASP A 178 1.73 -21.58 7.82
C ASP A 178 1.39 -21.04 6.42
N TRP A 179 0.42 -20.11 6.29
CA TRP A 179 0.09 -19.50 5.01
C TRP A 179 1.15 -18.54 4.51
N LEU A 180 1.97 -18.00 5.41
CA LEU A 180 3.00 -17.00 5.10
C LEU A 180 4.42 -17.59 5.09
N THR A 181 4.56 -18.91 5.31
CA THR A 181 5.87 -19.55 5.28
C THR A 181 6.52 -19.44 3.91
N GLY A 182 7.75 -18.94 3.85
CA GLY A 182 8.53 -18.80 2.62
C GLY A 182 10.01 -18.62 2.92
N ASP A 183 10.85 -18.78 1.89
CA ASP A 183 12.31 -18.59 1.98
C ASP A 183 12.71 -17.14 1.71
N PHE A 184 11.85 -16.40 0.99
CA PHE A 184 12.07 -15.04 0.59
C PHE A 184 10.72 -14.32 0.42
N ALA A 185 10.67 -13.03 0.75
CA ALA A 185 9.48 -12.22 0.57
C ALA A 185 9.80 -10.95 -0.22
N ILE A 186 8.87 -10.54 -1.08
CA ILE A 186 8.85 -9.26 -1.77
C ILE A 186 7.57 -8.55 -1.35
N ILE A 187 7.73 -7.38 -0.75
CA ILE A 187 6.63 -6.46 -0.47
C ILE A 187 6.59 -5.45 -1.62
N GLY A 188 5.43 -5.25 -2.21
CA GLY A 188 5.30 -4.44 -3.43
C GLY A 188 5.19 -2.94 -3.20
N GLU A 189 5.76 -2.42 -2.12
CA GLU A 189 5.77 -0.99 -1.80
C GLU A 189 6.48 -0.13 -2.85
N PRO A 190 6.13 1.17 -2.97
CA PRO A 190 6.73 2.06 -3.95
C PRO A 190 8.19 2.39 -3.62
N THR A 191 9.12 1.97 -4.49
CA THR A 191 10.58 2.14 -4.34
C THR A 191 11.22 2.71 -5.60
N ASP A 192 10.46 3.46 -6.42
CA ASP A 192 10.89 3.94 -7.76
C ASP A 192 11.47 2.79 -8.62
N CYS A 193 10.85 1.62 -8.57
CA CYS A 193 11.30 0.38 -9.22
C CYS A 193 12.69 -0.10 -8.77
N GLY A 194 13.18 0.39 -7.64
CA GLY A 194 14.40 -0.09 -6.99
C GLY A 194 14.14 -1.29 -6.09
N ILE A 195 15.20 -1.73 -5.41
CA ILE A 195 15.11 -2.76 -4.36
C ILE A 195 15.59 -2.14 -3.06
N GLU A 196 14.74 -2.17 -2.05
CA GLU A 196 15.07 -1.79 -0.69
C GLU A 196 15.08 -3.04 0.20
N GLY A 197 16.12 -3.19 1.02
CA GLY A 197 16.33 -4.40 1.82
C GLY A 197 15.62 -4.38 3.17
N GLY A 198 14.74 -3.41 3.40
CA GLY A 198 13.98 -3.28 4.64
C GLY A 198 13.39 -1.89 4.79
N CYS A 199 12.74 -1.66 5.93
CA CYS A 199 12.09 -0.40 6.26
C CYS A 199 12.49 0.05 7.67
N ASN A 200 12.54 1.38 7.87
CA ASN A 200 12.75 1.96 9.19
C ASN A 200 11.53 1.71 10.09
N GLY A 201 11.78 1.43 11.36
CA GLY A 201 10.74 1.43 12.37
C GLY A 201 10.23 2.86 12.62
N THR A 202 8.97 2.97 12.98
CA THR A 202 8.35 4.26 13.37
C THR A 202 8.08 4.30 14.87
N MET A 203 8.23 5.48 15.45
CA MET A 203 7.87 5.74 16.83
C MET A 203 7.01 7.00 16.92
N ARG A 204 5.95 6.95 17.69
CA ARG A 204 5.09 8.10 17.96
C ARG A 204 5.05 8.37 19.47
N PHE A 205 5.16 9.62 19.85
CA PHE A 205 5.06 10.03 21.23
C PHE A 205 4.36 11.38 21.33
N ASP A 206 3.68 11.62 22.46
CA ASP A 206 3.03 12.88 22.77
C ASP A 206 3.90 13.69 23.74
N VAL A 207 4.03 14.98 23.46
CA VAL A 207 4.67 15.93 24.36
C VAL A 207 3.61 16.82 24.97
N VAL A 208 3.37 16.67 26.27
CA VAL A 208 2.37 17.45 26.99
C VAL A 208 3.07 18.49 27.88
N THR A 209 2.75 19.76 27.67
CA THR A 209 3.25 20.86 28.49
C THR A 209 2.09 21.52 29.26
N HIS A 210 2.36 21.91 30.49
CA HIS A 210 1.38 22.54 31.37
C HIS A 210 1.77 23.99 31.68
N GLY A 211 0.80 24.87 31.72
CA GLY A 211 0.98 26.28 32.03
C GLY A 211 0.10 26.74 33.19
N VAL A 212 0.28 27.99 33.54
CA VAL A 212 -0.56 28.70 34.53
C VAL A 212 -1.22 29.88 33.83
N ALA A 213 -2.56 29.92 33.83
CA ALA A 213 -3.30 31.00 33.20
C ALA A 213 -3.12 32.32 33.97
N ALA A 214 -2.94 33.42 33.22
CA ALA A 214 -2.89 34.78 33.78
C ALA A 214 -3.53 35.75 32.79
N HIS A 215 -3.91 36.93 33.30
CA HIS A 215 -4.37 38.02 32.46
C HIS A 215 -3.27 38.49 31.52
N SER A 216 -3.61 38.75 30.25
CA SER A 216 -2.61 39.13 29.21
C SER A 216 -1.77 40.34 29.59
N ALA A 217 -2.36 41.34 30.27
CA ALA A 217 -1.67 42.52 30.80
C ALA A 217 -0.80 42.21 32.04
N ARG A 218 -0.82 41.01 32.58
CA ARG A 218 -0.08 40.56 33.76
C ARG A 218 0.55 39.19 33.51
N ALA A 219 1.18 39.01 32.34
CA ALA A 219 1.74 37.73 31.91
C ALA A 219 2.77 37.15 32.89
N TRP A 220 3.44 37.99 33.69
CA TRP A 220 4.39 37.57 34.73
C TRP A 220 3.78 36.77 35.88
N MET A 221 2.43 36.76 36.00
CA MET A 221 1.70 35.98 37.01
C MET A 221 1.36 34.55 36.54
N GLY A 222 1.69 34.21 35.32
CA GLY A 222 1.39 32.91 34.72
C GLY A 222 2.60 32.27 34.07
N GLU A 223 2.34 31.11 33.47
CA GLU A 223 3.34 30.36 32.69
C GLU A 223 2.73 29.95 31.34
N ASN A 224 3.36 30.30 30.25
CA ASN A 224 2.88 29.90 28.93
C ASN A 224 3.33 28.47 28.59
N ALA A 225 2.36 27.55 28.45
CA ALA A 225 2.62 26.16 28.14
C ALA A 225 3.32 26.00 26.79
N ILE A 226 2.98 26.84 25.79
CA ILE A 226 3.62 26.79 24.46
C ILE A 226 5.11 27.12 24.57
N HIS A 227 5.46 28.14 25.35
CA HIS A 227 6.89 28.49 25.54
C HIS A 227 7.70 27.36 26.19
N LYS A 228 7.07 26.54 27.06
CA LYS A 228 7.71 25.38 27.67
C LYS A 228 8.04 24.26 26.65
N ALA A 229 7.39 24.24 25.52
CA ALA A 229 7.70 23.29 24.46
C ALA A 229 8.98 23.66 23.67
N ALA A 230 9.50 24.88 23.83
CA ALA A 230 10.60 25.41 23.02
C ALA A 230 11.84 24.51 23.04
N ASP A 231 12.23 23.97 24.19
CA ASP A 231 13.43 23.12 24.31
C ASP A 231 13.27 21.81 23.52
N VAL A 232 12.07 21.22 23.54
CA VAL A 232 11.77 20.01 22.77
C VAL A 232 11.80 20.32 21.27
N LEU A 233 11.14 21.41 20.86
CA LEU A 233 11.11 21.84 19.46
C LEU A 233 12.51 22.18 18.94
N ASN A 234 13.31 22.88 19.71
CA ASN A 234 14.70 23.19 19.35
C ASN A 234 15.54 21.91 19.20
N ARG A 235 15.34 20.93 20.09
CA ARG A 235 16.07 19.65 20.03
C ARG A 235 15.68 18.85 18.78
N LEU A 236 14.39 18.82 18.44
CA LEU A 236 13.92 18.18 17.21
C LEU A 236 14.45 18.91 15.97
N ASN A 237 14.41 20.25 15.96
CA ASN A 237 14.90 21.04 14.84
C ASN A 237 16.41 20.92 14.61
N SER A 238 17.19 20.61 15.65
CA SER A 238 18.64 20.39 15.59
C SER A 238 19.05 18.94 15.46
N TYR A 239 18.07 18.03 15.32
CA TYR A 239 18.37 16.61 15.17
C TYR A 239 19.01 16.31 13.80
N GLU A 240 20.16 15.67 13.84
CA GLU A 240 20.88 15.22 12.65
C GLU A 240 20.63 13.71 12.47
N PRO A 241 19.88 13.29 11.42
CA PRO A 241 19.63 11.88 11.15
C PRO A 241 20.93 11.10 10.95
N ARG A 242 21.07 9.98 11.65
CA ARG A 242 22.23 9.09 11.52
C ARG A 242 21.96 8.08 10.41
N THR A 243 23.03 7.59 9.78
CA THR A 243 22.99 6.39 8.95
C THR A 243 23.42 5.20 9.81
N ILE A 244 22.61 4.15 9.82
CA ILE A 244 22.84 2.91 10.56
C ILE A 244 22.96 1.78 9.56
N THR A 245 24.08 1.05 9.59
CA THR A 245 24.32 -0.10 8.71
C THR A 245 23.92 -1.38 9.44
N VAL A 246 23.01 -2.15 8.85
CA VAL A 246 22.57 -3.47 9.32
C VAL A 246 22.72 -4.46 8.18
N ASP A 247 23.46 -5.55 8.38
CA ASP A 247 23.69 -6.61 7.39
C ASP A 247 24.20 -6.10 6.03
N GLY A 248 24.98 -5.01 6.03
CA GLY A 248 25.53 -4.39 4.84
C GLY A 248 24.57 -3.43 4.09
N LEU A 249 23.40 -3.15 4.64
CA LEU A 249 22.42 -2.18 4.13
C LEU A 249 22.42 -0.94 5.01
N ASP A 250 22.37 0.22 4.39
CA ASP A 250 22.37 1.51 5.06
C ASP A 250 20.94 2.04 5.21
N TYR A 251 20.57 2.33 6.46
CA TYR A 251 19.28 2.93 6.83
C TYR A 251 19.53 4.32 7.41
N ARG A 252 18.85 5.32 6.87
CA ARG A 252 18.89 6.67 7.37
C ARG A 252 17.69 6.92 8.29
N GLU A 253 17.98 7.39 9.51
CA GLU A 253 16.94 7.85 10.44
C GLU A 253 16.15 9.03 9.84
N GLY A 254 14.85 9.11 10.13
CA GLY A 254 13.96 10.18 9.69
C GLY A 254 13.74 11.25 10.77
#